data_b1087a69026788dc118cb23d57d07c48
#
_entry.id   b1087a69026788dc118cb23d57d07c48
#
_cell.length_a   1.000
_cell.length_b   1.000
_cell.length_c   1.000
_cell.angle_alpha   90.00
_cell.angle_beta   90.00
_cell.angle_gamma   90.00
#
_symmetry.space_group_name_H-M   'P 1'
#
loop_
_entity.id
_entity.type
_entity.pdbx_description
1 polymer ?
#
loop_
_entity_poly.entity_id
_entity_poly.type
_entity_poly.pdbx_seq_one_letter_code
_entity_poly.pdbx_strand_id
1 'polypeptide(L)'
;MANLASTYRNQGRWDDAEKLFVQVIETCKTKLGADHPSTLTSMANLASTYRNQGRWDDAEKLEVQVMETSKTKLGADHPSTLTSMANLASTYWNQGRWDDAEKLEVQVMETRKTKLGADHPDTLASMHNLAFTLYLQGRHVEALVLMEKCFQSRQQVLGEQHPYTQSSFDTLNGWRAEYSDGNL
;
A
#
# COMPACT_ATOMS: atom_id res chain seq x y z
N MET A 1 8.63 19.92 -11.29
CA MET A 1 8.54 18.76 -12.20
C MET A 1 7.89 17.55 -11.50
N ALA A 2 8.28 17.14 -10.30
CA ALA A 2 7.66 16.00 -9.59
C ALA A 2 6.13 16.17 -9.38
N ASN A 3 5.66 17.34 -8.99
CA ASN A 3 4.23 17.60 -8.81
C ASN A 3 3.45 17.51 -10.14
N LEU A 4 4.05 17.97 -11.24
CA LEU A 4 3.44 17.84 -12.57
C LEU A 4 3.34 16.37 -13.00
N ALA A 5 4.38 15.59 -12.74
CA ALA A 5 4.37 14.14 -12.99
C ALA A 5 3.26 13.43 -12.18
N SER A 6 3.11 13.79 -10.90
CA SER A 6 2.01 13.28 -10.06
C SER A 6 0.63 13.67 -10.60
N THR A 7 0.49 14.90 -11.10
CA THR A 7 -0.74 15.36 -11.75
C THR A 7 -1.06 14.52 -13.00
N TYR A 8 -0.07 14.29 -13.87
CA TYR A 8 -0.27 13.43 -15.05
C TYR A 8 -0.65 12.01 -14.67
N ARG A 9 0.01 11.43 -13.67
CA ARG A 9 -0.36 10.10 -13.16
C ARG A 9 -1.84 10.05 -12.72
N ASN A 10 -2.28 11.05 -11.96
CA ASN A 10 -3.66 11.12 -11.46
C ASN A 10 -4.70 11.35 -12.58
N GLN A 11 -4.28 11.93 -13.71
CA GLN A 11 -5.09 12.10 -14.92
C GLN A 11 -5.10 10.85 -15.82
N GLY A 12 -4.43 9.76 -15.45
CA GLY A 12 -4.29 8.57 -16.30
C GLY A 12 -3.26 8.73 -17.44
N ARG A 13 -2.51 9.82 -17.48
CA ARG A 13 -1.45 10.10 -18.47
C ARG A 13 -0.14 9.49 -17.98
N TRP A 14 -0.11 8.17 -17.88
CA TRP A 14 0.99 7.46 -17.21
C TRP A 14 2.32 7.55 -17.97
N ASP A 15 2.31 7.55 -19.30
CA ASP A 15 3.53 7.68 -20.11
C ASP A 15 4.19 9.06 -19.96
N ASP A 16 3.37 10.12 -19.85
CA ASP A 16 3.88 11.47 -19.59
C ASP A 16 4.42 11.60 -18.16
N ALA A 17 3.76 10.96 -17.20
CA ALA A 17 4.22 10.89 -15.81
C ALA A 17 5.54 10.14 -15.70
N GLU A 18 5.68 8.99 -16.36
CA GLU A 18 6.90 8.18 -16.40
C GLU A 18 8.09 8.99 -16.90
N LYS A 19 7.96 9.65 -18.05
CA LYS A 19 9.03 10.48 -18.64
C LYS A 19 9.52 11.55 -17.66
N LEU A 20 8.58 12.22 -16.98
CA LEU A 20 8.94 13.26 -16.01
C LEU A 20 9.57 12.68 -14.76
N PHE A 21 9.04 11.58 -14.20
CA PHE A 21 9.64 10.96 -13.03
C PHE A 21 11.05 10.46 -13.31
N VAL A 22 11.32 9.85 -14.47
CA VAL A 22 12.67 9.45 -14.87
C VAL A 22 13.63 10.64 -14.86
N GLN A 23 13.26 11.77 -15.45
CA GLN A 23 14.08 12.99 -15.45
C GLN A 23 14.31 13.54 -14.04
N VAL A 24 13.28 13.52 -13.20
CA VAL A 24 13.38 13.96 -11.80
C VAL A 24 14.35 13.06 -11.04
N ILE A 25 14.23 11.74 -11.19
CA ILE A 25 15.09 10.75 -10.51
C ILE A 25 16.55 10.96 -10.90
N GLU A 26 16.86 11.10 -12.19
CA GLU A 26 18.23 11.34 -12.67
C GLU A 26 18.80 12.66 -12.12
N THR A 27 17.99 13.70 -12.10
CA THR A 27 18.38 15.00 -11.53
C THR A 27 18.64 14.88 -10.03
N CYS A 28 17.74 14.19 -9.29
CA CYS A 28 17.89 13.99 -7.85
C CYS A 28 19.09 13.10 -7.55
N LYS A 29 19.31 12.01 -8.26
CA LYS A 29 20.48 11.15 -8.10
C LYS A 29 21.79 11.93 -8.25
N THR A 30 21.87 12.78 -9.29
CA THR A 30 23.07 13.57 -9.58
C THR A 30 23.32 14.66 -8.54
N LYS A 31 22.27 15.35 -8.07
CA LYS A 31 22.41 16.51 -7.18
C LYS A 31 22.40 16.17 -5.71
N LEU A 32 21.66 15.15 -5.32
CA LEU A 32 21.37 14.82 -3.92
C LEU A 32 21.91 13.44 -3.50
N GLY A 33 22.12 12.57 -4.47
CA GLY A 33 22.51 11.18 -4.25
C GLY A 33 21.33 10.19 -4.43
N ALA A 34 21.70 8.94 -4.66
CA ALA A 34 20.73 7.85 -4.92
C ALA A 34 19.84 7.54 -3.70
N ASP A 35 20.40 7.69 -2.48
CA ASP A 35 19.75 7.36 -1.22
C ASP A 35 19.00 8.55 -0.58
N HIS A 36 19.00 9.71 -1.24
CA HIS A 36 18.35 10.89 -0.70
C HIS A 36 16.82 10.70 -0.64
N PRO A 37 16.12 11.15 0.43
CA PRO A 37 14.67 10.97 0.57
C PRO A 37 13.87 11.43 -0.64
N SER A 38 14.24 12.55 -1.26
CA SER A 38 13.54 13.03 -2.48
C SER A 38 13.75 12.12 -3.68
N THR A 39 14.92 11.48 -3.80
CA THR A 39 15.20 10.48 -4.84
C THR A 39 14.34 9.25 -4.63
N LEU A 40 14.31 8.72 -3.40
CA LEU A 40 13.49 7.56 -3.03
C LEU A 40 12.00 7.83 -3.21
N THR A 41 11.52 9.02 -2.84
CA THR A 41 10.13 9.42 -3.07
C THR A 41 9.79 9.45 -4.57
N SER A 42 10.68 9.99 -5.40
CA SER A 42 10.47 10.02 -6.86
C SER A 42 10.47 8.61 -7.45
N MET A 43 11.33 7.71 -6.96
CA MET A 43 11.34 6.30 -7.36
C MET A 43 10.05 5.57 -6.96
N ALA A 44 9.54 5.79 -5.75
CA ALA A 44 8.27 5.23 -5.30
C ALA A 44 7.09 5.74 -6.15
N ASN A 45 7.11 7.01 -6.56
CA ASN A 45 6.10 7.57 -7.45
C ASN A 45 6.16 6.97 -8.88
N LEU A 46 7.38 6.73 -9.39
CA LEU A 46 7.55 6.04 -10.67
C LEU A 46 7.05 4.59 -10.59
N ALA A 47 7.36 3.88 -9.50
CA ALA A 47 6.86 2.53 -9.28
C ALA A 47 5.33 2.49 -9.25
N SER A 48 4.70 3.45 -8.55
CA SER A 48 3.24 3.60 -8.58
C SER A 48 2.70 3.88 -10.00
N THR A 49 3.46 4.60 -10.84
CA THR A 49 3.09 4.81 -12.24
C THR A 49 3.16 3.50 -13.03
N TYR A 50 4.21 2.70 -12.83
CA TYR A 50 4.34 1.38 -13.44
C TYR A 50 3.22 0.43 -13.01
N ARG A 51 2.82 0.42 -11.74
CA ARG A 51 1.64 -0.36 -11.30
C ARG A 51 0.38 0.01 -12.08
N ASN A 52 0.13 1.32 -12.25
CA ASN A 52 -1.02 1.80 -13.00
C ASN A 52 -0.97 1.41 -14.49
N GLN A 53 0.21 1.24 -15.05
CA GLN A 53 0.43 0.73 -16.41
C GLN A 53 0.35 -0.81 -16.51
N GLY A 54 0.18 -1.54 -15.38
CA GLY A 54 0.25 -3.01 -15.34
C GLY A 54 1.67 -3.58 -15.43
N ARG A 55 2.70 -2.75 -15.34
CA ARG A 55 4.13 -3.13 -15.38
C ARG A 55 4.62 -3.46 -13.97
N TRP A 56 4.08 -4.51 -13.41
CA TRP A 56 4.31 -4.85 -11.99
C TRP A 56 5.75 -5.25 -11.69
N ASP A 57 6.44 -5.93 -12.62
CA ASP A 57 7.85 -6.33 -12.44
C ASP A 57 8.79 -5.11 -12.41
N ASP A 58 8.50 -4.07 -13.18
CA ASP A 58 9.27 -2.83 -13.15
C ASP A 58 8.99 -2.04 -11.86
N ALA A 59 7.74 -2.06 -11.38
CA ALA A 59 7.37 -1.48 -10.10
C ALA A 59 8.07 -2.20 -8.94
N GLU A 60 8.04 -3.53 -8.89
CA GLU A 60 8.71 -4.34 -7.88
C GLU A 60 10.20 -4.00 -7.76
N LYS A 61 10.93 -3.93 -8.86
CA LYS A 61 12.37 -3.60 -8.85
C LYS A 61 12.65 -2.27 -8.15
N LEU A 62 11.86 -1.24 -8.44
CA LEU A 62 12.02 0.06 -7.80
C LEU A 62 11.61 0.05 -6.34
N GLU A 63 10.51 -0.61 -6.00
CA GLU A 63 9.97 -0.67 -4.65
C GLU A 63 10.89 -1.46 -3.71
N VAL A 64 11.47 -2.57 -4.18
CA VAL A 64 12.50 -3.32 -3.43
C VAL A 64 13.70 -2.41 -3.14
N GLN A 65 14.20 -1.68 -4.14
CA GLN A 65 15.32 -0.76 -3.93
C GLN A 65 14.97 0.35 -2.91
N VAL A 66 13.80 0.95 -3.02
CA VAL A 66 13.33 2.00 -2.09
C VAL A 66 13.19 1.43 -0.68
N MET A 67 12.58 0.25 -0.53
CA MET A 67 12.38 -0.40 0.75
C MET A 67 13.71 -0.74 1.43
N GLU A 68 14.63 -1.41 0.75
CA GLU A 68 15.91 -1.80 1.32
C GLU A 68 16.77 -0.58 1.68
N THR A 69 16.77 0.45 0.84
CA THR A 69 17.48 1.70 1.14
C THR A 69 16.87 2.39 2.35
N SER A 70 15.54 2.51 2.42
CA SER A 70 14.84 3.10 3.56
C SER A 70 15.10 2.32 4.83
N LYS A 71 15.04 1.00 4.79
CA LYS A 71 15.33 0.11 5.93
C LYS A 71 16.75 0.28 6.45
N THR A 72 17.72 0.38 5.55
CA THR A 72 19.14 0.56 5.91
C THR A 72 19.43 1.94 6.49
N LYS A 73 18.81 3.01 5.94
CA LYS A 73 19.10 4.39 6.33
C LYS A 73 18.27 4.88 7.52
N LEU A 74 17.03 4.44 7.62
CA LEU A 74 16.07 4.96 8.58
C LEU A 74 15.67 3.93 9.65
N GLY A 75 15.92 2.66 9.39
CA GLY A 75 15.48 1.55 10.24
C GLY A 75 14.17 0.92 9.76
N ALA A 76 13.95 -0.33 10.22
CA ALA A 76 12.81 -1.15 9.78
C ALA A 76 11.45 -0.56 10.22
N ASP A 77 11.42 0.10 11.37
CA ASP A 77 10.18 0.65 11.97
C ASP A 77 9.88 2.10 11.54
N HIS A 78 10.74 2.70 10.71
CA HIS A 78 10.54 4.10 10.30
C HIS A 78 9.28 4.23 9.41
N PRO A 79 8.45 5.28 9.56
CA PRO A 79 7.23 5.46 8.77
C PRO A 79 7.43 5.35 7.26
N SER A 80 8.51 5.92 6.73
CA SER A 80 8.84 5.82 5.29
C SER A 80 9.17 4.38 4.87
N THR A 81 9.85 3.61 5.73
CA THR A 81 10.13 2.19 5.48
C THR A 81 8.85 1.38 5.47
N LEU A 82 7.96 1.60 6.44
CA LEU A 82 6.66 0.94 6.50
C LEU A 82 5.78 1.29 5.29
N THR A 83 5.86 2.53 4.81
CA THR A 83 5.17 2.94 3.59
C THR A 83 5.73 2.23 2.35
N SER A 84 7.04 2.12 2.22
CA SER A 84 7.65 1.41 1.09
C SER A 84 7.34 -0.10 1.12
N MET A 85 7.29 -0.72 2.29
CA MET A 85 6.85 -2.11 2.46
C MET A 85 5.39 -2.30 2.04
N ALA A 86 4.49 -1.39 2.43
CA ALA A 86 3.08 -1.44 2.05
C ALA A 86 2.89 -1.25 0.52
N ASN A 87 3.71 -0.41 -0.12
CA ASN A 87 3.70 -0.25 -1.57
C ASN A 87 4.13 -1.55 -2.27
N LEU A 88 5.23 -2.16 -1.82
CA LEU A 88 5.71 -3.43 -2.37
C LEU A 88 4.69 -4.56 -2.16
N ALA A 89 4.03 -4.61 -1.00
CA ALA A 89 2.93 -5.55 -0.76
C ALA A 89 1.80 -5.36 -1.78
N SER A 90 1.43 -4.11 -2.08
CA SER A 90 0.43 -3.81 -3.11
C SER A 90 0.86 -4.27 -4.52
N THR A 91 2.15 -4.24 -4.82
CA THR A 91 2.67 -4.76 -6.10
C THR A 91 2.60 -6.28 -6.13
N TYR A 92 3.00 -6.97 -5.06
CA TYR A 92 2.84 -8.43 -4.94
C TYR A 92 1.37 -8.85 -5.04
N TRP A 93 0.48 -8.11 -4.41
CA TRP A 93 -0.97 -8.34 -4.51
C TRP A 93 -1.46 -8.29 -5.96
N ASN A 94 -1.04 -7.30 -6.75
CA ASN A 94 -1.38 -7.18 -8.17
C ASN A 94 -0.76 -8.29 -9.04
N GLN A 95 0.38 -8.85 -8.64
CA GLN A 95 1.02 -10.00 -9.29
C GLN A 95 0.37 -11.34 -8.92
N GLY A 96 -0.62 -11.37 -8.00
CA GLY A 96 -1.19 -12.60 -7.46
C GLY A 96 -0.28 -13.34 -6.46
N ARG A 97 0.79 -12.70 -6.00
CA ARG A 97 1.74 -13.24 -5.01
C ARG A 97 1.26 -12.89 -3.59
N TRP A 98 0.11 -13.41 -3.24
CA TRP A 98 -0.58 -13.04 -2.00
C TRP A 98 0.17 -13.44 -0.73
N ASP A 99 0.92 -14.55 -0.75
CA ASP A 99 1.75 -14.98 0.40
C ASP A 99 2.91 -14.03 0.68
N ASP A 100 3.50 -13.43 -0.36
CA ASP A 100 4.55 -12.43 -0.21
C ASP A 100 3.97 -11.08 0.23
N ALA A 101 2.79 -10.72 -0.27
CA ALA A 101 2.06 -9.54 0.18
C ALA A 101 1.69 -9.64 1.67
N GLU A 102 1.11 -10.78 2.11
CA GLU A 102 0.74 -11.03 3.51
C GLU A 102 1.92 -10.82 4.46
N LYS A 103 3.08 -11.38 4.15
CA LYS A 103 4.28 -11.24 5.00
C LYS A 103 4.62 -9.78 5.29
N LEU A 104 4.59 -8.93 4.26
CA LEU A 104 4.87 -7.50 4.41
C LEU A 104 3.74 -6.77 5.13
N GLU A 105 2.49 -7.07 4.79
CA GLU A 105 1.31 -6.44 5.39
C GLU A 105 1.18 -6.74 6.89
N VAL A 106 1.43 -7.99 7.31
CA VAL A 106 1.47 -8.37 8.73
C VAL A 106 2.55 -7.59 9.47
N GLN A 107 3.76 -7.52 8.92
CA GLN A 107 4.86 -6.77 9.54
C GLN A 107 4.52 -5.28 9.66
N VAL A 108 3.98 -4.67 8.61
CA VAL A 108 3.57 -3.24 8.60
C VAL A 108 2.46 -3.01 9.63
N MET A 109 1.42 -3.85 9.63
CA MET A 109 0.29 -3.72 10.54
C MET A 109 0.73 -3.83 12.01
N GLU A 110 1.49 -4.86 12.39
CA GLU A 110 1.92 -5.05 13.77
C GLU A 110 2.89 -3.95 14.24
N THR A 111 3.76 -3.48 13.34
CA THR A 111 4.66 -2.37 13.68
C THR A 111 3.87 -1.07 13.87
N ARG A 112 2.94 -0.74 12.97
CA ARG A 112 2.06 0.43 13.12
C ARG A 112 1.21 0.35 14.37
N LYS A 113 0.63 -0.81 14.65
CA LYS A 113 -0.16 -1.05 15.87
C LYS A 113 0.66 -0.80 17.15
N THR A 114 1.90 -1.26 17.16
CA THR A 114 2.81 -1.06 18.31
C THR A 114 3.25 0.40 18.47
N LYS A 115 3.53 1.10 17.36
CA LYS A 115 4.08 2.46 17.38
C LYS A 115 3.01 3.56 17.44
N LEU A 116 1.88 3.34 16.79
CA LEU A 116 0.84 4.36 16.59
C LEU A 116 -0.43 4.04 17.39
N GLY A 117 -0.61 2.79 17.78
CA GLY A 117 -1.83 2.30 18.42
C GLY A 117 -2.75 1.52 17.46
N ALA A 118 -3.62 0.70 18.04
CA ALA A 118 -4.51 -0.19 17.29
C ALA A 118 -5.54 0.59 16.43
N ASP A 119 -5.98 1.75 16.93
CA ASP A 119 -7.04 2.55 16.31
C ASP A 119 -6.50 3.68 15.43
N HIS A 120 -5.18 3.76 15.24
CA HIS A 120 -4.60 4.77 14.36
C HIS A 120 -5.02 4.53 12.90
N PRO A 121 -5.37 5.60 12.13
CA PRO A 121 -5.81 5.45 10.74
C PRO A 121 -4.90 4.61 9.86
N ASP A 122 -3.57 4.74 10.01
CA ASP A 122 -2.61 3.94 9.23
C ASP A 122 -2.61 2.47 9.65
N THR A 123 -2.84 2.16 10.92
CA THR A 123 -2.99 0.78 11.41
C THR A 123 -4.27 0.18 10.82
N LEU A 124 -5.37 0.93 10.85
CA LEU A 124 -6.65 0.48 10.29
C LEU A 124 -6.57 0.32 8.76
N ALA A 125 -5.79 1.15 8.06
CA ALA A 125 -5.53 0.96 6.64
C ALA A 125 -4.75 -0.33 6.37
N SER A 126 -3.74 -0.65 7.21
CA SER A 126 -2.99 -1.92 7.10
C SER A 126 -3.88 -3.14 7.37
N MET A 127 -4.77 -3.07 8.37
CA MET A 127 -5.74 -4.13 8.66
C MET A 127 -6.68 -4.39 7.48
N HIS A 128 -7.17 -3.34 6.86
CA HIS A 128 -8.04 -3.41 5.70
C HIS A 128 -7.35 -4.13 4.52
N ASN A 129 -6.11 -3.74 4.19
CA ASN A 129 -5.36 -4.35 3.11
C ASN A 129 -5.09 -5.84 3.38
N LEU A 130 -4.61 -6.18 4.58
CA LEU A 130 -4.38 -7.57 4.97
C LEU A 130 -5.66 -8.42 4.88
N ALA A 131 -6.81 -7.87 5.27
CA ALA A 131 -8.08 -8.59 5.15
C ALA A 131 -8.40 -8.95 3.68
N PHE A 132 -8.13 -8.06 2.73
CA PHE A 132 -8.29 -8.36 1.30
C PHE A 132 -7.32 -9.45 0.83
N THR A 133 -6.07 -9.41 1.27
CA THR A 133 -5.08 -10.43 0.92
C THR A 133 -5.50 -11.80 1.44
N LEU A 134 -5.95 -11.89 2.71
CA LEU A 134 -6.47 -13.12 3.30
C LEU A 134 -7.69 -13.66 2.54
N TYR A 135 -8.60 -12.76 2.13
CA TYR A 135 -9.78 -13.14 1.35
C TYR A 135 -9.40 -13.80 0.02
N LEU A 136 -8.44 -13.23 -0.71
CA LEU A 136 -7.96 -13.78 -1.99
C LEU A 136 -7.19 -15.10 -1.83
N GLN A 137 -6.61 -15.34 -0.66
CA GLN A 137 -6.00 -16.63 -0.32
C GLN A 137 -7.04 -17.72 0.04
N GLY A 138 -8.35 -17.40 0.04
CA GLY A 138 -9.41 -18.32 0.47
C GLY A 138 -9.56 -18.44 1.99
N ARG A 139 -8.87 -17.61 2.77
CA ARG A 139 -8.96 -17.57 4.25
C ARG A 139 -10.11 -16.65 4.69
N HIS A 140 -11.30 -16.96 4.22
CA HIS A 140 -12.47 -16.07 4.32
C HIS A 140 -12.88 -15.77 5.75
N VAL A 141 -12.82 -16.75 6.65
CA VAL A 141 -13.17 -16.54 8.08
C VAL A 141 -12.22 -15.54 8.74
N GLU A 142 -10.91 -15.66 8.49
CA GLU A 142 -9.91 -14.73 9.04
C GLU A 142 -10.07 -13.33 8.43
N ALA A 143 -10.32 -13.26 7.14
CA ALA A 143 -10.59 -12.00 6.45
C ALA A 143 -11.82 -11.28 7.02
N LEU A 144 -12.93 -12.01 7.23
CA LEU A 144 -14.15 -11.47 7.83
C LEU A 144 -13.93 -10.94 9.24
N VAL A 145 -13.23 -11.70 10.09
CA VAL A 145 -12.91 -11.28 11.46
C VAL A 145 -12.05 -10.01 11.47
N LEU A 146 -11.04 -9.95 10.61
CA LEU A 146 -10.15 -8.79 10.53
C LEU A 146 -10.87 -7.56 9.97
N MET A 147 -11.72 -7.73 8.94
CA MET A 147 -12.49 -6.63 8.35
C MET A 147 -13.56 -6.11 9.31
N GLU A 148 -14.24 -6.99 10.05
CA GLU A 148 -15.18 -6.59 11.10
C GLU A 148 -14.52 -5.69 12.13
N LYS A 149 -13.36 -6.13 12.63
CA LYS A 149 -12.58 -5.33 13.61
C LYS A 149 -12.15 -4.00 13.02
N CYS A 150 -11.69 -3.98 11.78
CA CYS A 150 -11.31 -2.75 11.08
C CYS A 150 -12.51 -1.78 10.94
N PHE A 151 -13.68 -2.31 10.57
CA PHE A 151 -14.91 -1.53 10.46
C PHE A 151 -15.32 -0.91 11.80
N GLN A 152 -15.37 -1.72 12.86
CA GLN A 152 -15.75 -1.25 14.20
C GLN A 152 -14.82 -0.13 14.71
N SER A 153 -13.50 -0.31 14.58
CA SER A 153 -12.54 0.72 14.96
C SER A 153 -12.67 1.98 14.10
N ARG A 154 -12.87 1.86 12.77
CA ARG A 154 -13.11 3.00 11.88
C ARG A 154 -14.40 3.75 12.25
N GLN A 155 -15.47 3.03 12.58
CA GLN A 155 -16.73 3.63 13.01
C GLN A 155 -16.55 4.47 14.29
N GLN A 156 -15.78 3.97 15.25
CA GLN A 156 -15.51 4.67 16.51
C GLN A 156 -14.62 5.91 16.31
N VAL A 157 -13.58 5.82 15.48
CA VAL A 157 -12.56 6.87 15.34
C VAL A 157 -12.93 7.92 14.29
N LEU A 158 -13.50 7.48 13.17
CA LEU A 158 -13.78 8.33 12.00
C LEU A 158 -15.27 8.69 11.88
N GLY A 159 -16.15 7.93 12.52
CA GLY A 159 -17.60 8.04 12.37
C GLY A 159 -18.18 7.21 11.24
N GLU A 160 -19.48 6.97 11.28
CA GLU A 160 -20.19 6.10 10.33
C GLU A 160 -20.15 6.63 8.89
N GLN A 161 -20.25 7.95 8.71
CA GLN A 161 -20.33 8.57 7.38
C GLN A 161 -18.97 8.76 6.70
N HIS A 162 -17.87 8.38 7.36
CA HIS A 162 -16.57 8.54 6.78
C HIS A 162 -16.36 7.54 5.62
N PRO A 163 -15.78 7.98 4.47
CA PRO A 163 -15.63 7.11 3.29
C PRO A 163 -14.92 5.78 3.58
N TYR A 164 -13.90 5.78 4.43
CA TYR A 164 -13.20 4.54 4.80
C TYR A 164 -14.03 3.62 5.68
N THR A 165 -14.91 4.16 6.53
CA THR A 165 -15.86 3.37 7.32
C THR A 165 -16.89 2.72 6.41
N GLN A 166 -17.47 3.49 5.50
CA GLN A 166 -18.41 2.99 4.50
C GLN A 166 -17.77 1.90 3.61
N SER A 167 -16.55 2.13 3.12
CA SER A 167 -15.83 1.13 2.33
C SER A 167 -15.62 -0.20 3.07
N SER A 168 -15.29 -0.15 4.38
CA SER A 168 -15.16 -1.38 5.18
C SER A 168 -16.49 -2.07 5.39
N PHE A 169 -17.56 -1.29 5.60
CA PHE A 169 -18.92 -1.81 5.76
C PHE A 169 -19.42 -2.52 4.50
N ASP A 170 -19.28 -1.88 3.34
CA ASP A 170 -19.70 -2.44 2.06
C ASP A 170 -18.94 -3.73 1.74
N THR A 171 -17.62 -3.74 1.96
CA THR A 171 -16.79 -4.93 1.78
C THR A 171 -17.25 -6.07 2.68
N LEU A 172 -17.44 -5.79 3.98
CA LEU A 172 -17.86 -6.79 4.96
C LEU A 172 -19.21 -7.40 4.61
N ASN A 173 -20.17 -6.57 4.19
CA ASN A 173 -21.50 -7.05 3.80
C ASN A 173 -21.45 -7.87 2.52
N GLY A 174 -20.66 -7.46 1.52
CA GLY A 174 -20.46 -8.23 0.31
C GLY A 174 -19.90 -9.63 0.62
N TRP A 175 -18.82 -9.70 1.39
CA TRP A 175 -18.22 -10.99 1.76
C TRP A 175 -19.13 -11.88 2.61
N ARG A 176 -19.95 -11.30 3.50
CA ARG A 176 -20.94 -12.07 4.28
C ARG A 176 -22.03 -12.67 3.40
N ALA A 177 -22.50 -11.92 2.42
CA ALA A 177 -23.49 -12.43 1.47
C ALA A 177 -22.93 -13.60 0.66
N GLU A 178 -21.73 -13.46 0.09
CA GLU A 178 -21.06 -14.51 -0.66
C GLU A 178 -20.83 -15.78 0.18
N TYR A 179 -20.44 -15.62 1.44
CA TYR A 179 -20.22 -16.74 2.38
C TYR A 179 -21.53 -17.43 2.76
N SER A 180 -22.63 -16.69 2.93
CA SER A 180 -23.95 -17.23 3.28
C SER A 180 -24.59 -18.01 2.14
N ASP A 181 -24.35 -17.60 0.90
CA ASP A 181 -24.89 -18.24 -0.31
C ASP A 181 -24.13 -19.52 -0.70
N GLY A 182 -23.15 -19.95 0.09
CA GLY A 182 -22.37 -21.17 -0.15
C GLY A 182 -21.49 -21.11 -1.40
N ASN A 183 -21.15 -19.91 -1.87
CA ASN A 183 -20.30 -19.66 -3.03
C ASN A 183 -18.78 -19.62 -2.69
N LEU A 184 -18.44 -19.89 -1.43
CA LEU A 184 -17.05 -19.89 -0.92
C LEU A 184 -16.72 -21.15 -0.15
#